data_17ae6ac83334110966d0510522385948
#
_entry.id   17ae6ac83334110966d0510522385948
#
_cell.length_a   1.000
_cell.length_b   1.000
_cell.length_c   1.000
_cell.angle_alpha   90.00
_cell.angle_beta   90.00
_cell.angle_gamma   90.00
#
_symmetry.space_group_name_H-M   'P 1'
#
loop_
_entity.id
_entity.type
_entity.pdbx_description
1 polymer ?
#
loop_
_entity_poly.entity_id
_entity_poly.type
_entity_poly.pdbx_seq_one_letter_code
_entity_poly.pdbx_strand_id
1 'polypeptide(L)'
;RQRIFFTDRVMTEQTDKPRVLVLTGAGISAESGIRTFRAADGLWEEHRVEDVATPEGYARDPALVQRFYNERRRQLQQAEIAPNPAHLALARLEEALGDNFMLVTQNIDNLHERAGNSNVLHMHGELLKVRCTQSGQVFDWPGDLSVDERCHCCQFPAPLRPHIVWFGEMPFEMDHI
;
A
#
# COMPACT_ATOMS: atom_id res chain seq x y z
N ARG A 1 -36.71 -8.61 -58.84
CA ARG A 1 -36.71 -9.08 -57.38
C ARG A 1 -35.48 -8.50 -56.75
N GLN A 2 -35.66 -7.40 -55.99
CA GLN A 2 -34.62 -6.80 -55.16
C GLN A 2 -34.58 -7.53 -53.83
N ARG A 3 -33.39 -8.07 -53.45
CA ARG A 3 -33.12 -8.62 -52.09
C ARG A 3 -32.69 -7.46 -51.23
N ILE A 4 -33.47 -7.16 -50.19
CA ILE A 4 -33.12 -6.25 -49.10
C ILE A 4 -32.32 -7.06 -48.08
N PHE A 5 -31.04 -6.72 -47.91
CA PHE A 5 -30.22 -7.23 -46.84
C PHE A 5 -30.45 -6.36 -45.59
N PHE A 6 -31.14 -6.88 -44.62
CA PHE A 6 -31.11 -6.31 -43.24
C PHE A 6 -29.78 -6.69 -42.61
N THR A 7 -28.91 -5.73 -42.44
CA THR A 7 -27.78 -5.88 -41.51
C THR A 7 -28.30 -5.59 -40.13
N ASP A 8 -28.48 -6.64 -39.29
CA ASP A 8 -28.68 -6.52 -37.88
C ASP A 8 -27.40 -5.89 -37.30
N ARG A 9 -27.44 -4.59 -37.09
CA ARG A 9 -26.48 -3.88 -36.25
C ARG A 9 -26.86 -4.23 -34.83
N VAL A 10 -26.21 -5.25 -34.26
CA VAL A 10 -26.21 -5.47 -32.80
C VAL A 10 -25.59 -4.21 -32.19
N MET A 11 -26.46 -3.30 -31.75
CA MET A 11 -26.07 -2.21 -30.86
C MET A 11 -25.65 -2.88 -29.53
N THR A 12 -24.35 -3.12 -29.36
CA THR A 12 -23.81 -3.37 -28.03
C THR A 12 -24.07 -2.10 -27.22
N GLU A 13 -25.04 -2.13 -26.30
CA GLU A 13 -25.16 -1.13 -25.26
C GLU A 13 -23.85 -1.17 -24.48
N GLN A 14 -22.96 -0.26 -24.82
CA GLN A 14 -21.80 0.05 -24.04
C GLN A 14 -22.35 0.76 -22.80
N THR A 15 -22.70 -0.02 -21.77
CA THR A 15 -23.05 0.53 -20.47
C THR A 15 -21.83 1.29 -19.97
N ASP A 16 -21.92 2.61 -20.02
CA ASP A 16 -20.86 3.50 -19.56
C ASP A 16 -20.78 3.34 -18.02
N LYS A 17 -19.93 2.40 -17.56
CA LYS A 17 -19.76 2.14 -16.13
C LYS A 17 -19.15 3.39 -15.51
N PRO A 18 -19.62 3.82 -14.34
CA PRO A 18 -19.06 4.98 -13.66
C PRO A 18 -17.59 4.75 -13.33
N ARG A 19 -16.80 5.81 -13.41
CA ARG A 19 -15.43 5.80 -12.87
C ARG A 19 -15.50 6.03 -11.37
N VAL A 20 -14.86 5.15 -10.62
CA VAL A 20 -14.88 5.16 -9.15
C VAL A 20 -13.45 5.16 -8.62
N LEU A 21 -13.11 6.19 -7.86
CA LEU A 21 -11.90 6.25 -7.08
C LEU A 21 -12.27 6.08 -5.61
N VAL A 22 -11.63 5.13 -4.94
CA VAL A 22 -11.81 4.86 -3.51
C VAL A 22 -10.54 5.23 -2.77
N LEU A 23 -10.66 6.04 -1.73
CA LEU A 23 -9.55 6.34 -0.81
C LEU A 23 -9.79 5.61 0.51
N THR A 24 -8.84 4.79 0.94
CA THR A 24 -8.88 4.10 2.23
C THR A 24 -7.78 4.56 3.18
N GLY A 25 -8.01 4.37 4.46
CA GLY A 25 -7.07 4.67 5.54
C GLY A 25 -7.14 3.60 6.63
N ALA A 26 -6.42 3.80 7.73
CA ALA A 26 -6.22 2.80 8.78
C ALA A 26 -7.52 2.20 9.36
N GLY A 27 -8.63 2.92 9.29
CA GLY A 27 -9.93 2.44 9.79
C GLY A 27 -10.42 1.17 9.10
N ILE A 28 -10.12 0.97 7.79
CA ILE A 28 -10.57 -0.24 7.08
C ILE A 28 -9.86 -1.50 7.58
N SER A 29 -8.62 -1.38 8.09
CA SER A 29 -7.82 -2.51 8.58
C SER A 29 -7.98 -2.78 10.07
N ALA A 30 -8.74 -1.92 10.79
CA ALA A 30 -8.93 -2.06 12.24
C ALA A 30 -9.61 -3.39 12.63
N GLU A 31 -10.67 -3.78 11.92
CA GLU A 31 -11.39 -5.04 12.15
C GLU A 31 -10.57 -6.28 11.73
N SER A 32 -9.50 -6.09 10.98
CA SER A 32 -8.53 -7.14 10.64
C SER A 32 -7.46 -7.34 11.72
N GLY A 33 -7.52 -6.60 12.84
CA GLY A 33 -6.58 -6.71 13.94
C GLY A 33 -5.35 -5.81 13.83
N ILE A 34 -5.29 -4.91 12.82
CA ILE A 34 -4.21 -3.93 12.70
C ILE A 34 -4.56 -2.70 13.53
N ARG A 35 -3.70 -2.38 14.50
CA ARG A 35 -3.89 -1.17 15.31
C ARG A 35 -3.63 0.08 14.48
N THR A 36 -4.58 1.01 14.58
CA THR A 36 -4.50 2.30 13.89
C THR A 36 -3.57 3.26 14.64
N PHE A 37 -2.89 4.14 13.88
CA PHE A 37 -2.22 5.30 14.45
C PHE A 37 -3.23 6.19 15.16
N ARG A 38 -2.91 6.63 16.39
CA ARG A 38 -3.73 7.57 17.16
C ARG A 38 -3.09 8.95 17.14
N ALA A 39 -3.58 9.82 16.27
CA ALA A 39 -3.09 11.20 16.17
C ALA A 39 -3.23 11.99 17.48
N ALA A 40 -4.21 11.67 18.32
CA ALA A 40 -4.47 12.38 19.57
C ALA A 40 -3.32 12.23 20.59
N ASP A 41 -2.64 11.08 20.60
CA ASP A 41 -1.59 10.80 21.59
C ASP A 41 -0.18 10.93 20.98
N GLY A 42 -0.05 11.15 19.67
CA GLY A 42 1.24 11.17 18.94
C GLY A 42 1.98 9.84 19.00
N LEU A 43 1.27 8.75 19.35
CA LEU A 43 1.84 7.43 19.52
C LEU A 43 1.38 6.48 18.41
N TRP A 44 2.33 5.71 17.89
CA TRP A 44 2.07 4.57 17.03
C TRP A 44 2.65 3.33 17.72
N GLU A 45 1.78 2.40 18.12
CA GLU A 45 2.18 1.19 18.85
C GLU A 45 3.15 1.49 20.01
N GLU A 46 2.74 2.44 20.87
CA GLU A 46 3.48 2.87 22.06
C GLU A 46 4.80 3.62 21.80
N HIS A 47 5.15 3.86 20.52
CA HIS A 47 6.31 4.66 20.14
C HIS A 47 5.89 6.07 19.71
N ARG A 48 6.70 7.06 20.03
CA ARG A 48 6.51 8.41 19.51
C ARG A 48 6.74 8.41 17.99
N VAL A 49 5.85 9.05 17.26
CA VAL A 49 5.92 9.14 15.79
C VAL A 49 7.26 9.75 15.36
N GLU A 50 7.73 10.76 16.07
CA GLU A 50 8.99 11.43 15.78
C GLU A 50 10.21 10.49 15.89
N ASP A 51 10.10 9.41 16.66
CA ASP A 51 11.20 8.46 16.83
C ASP A 51 11.21 7.36 15.76
N VAL A 52 10.03 6.96 15.23
CA VAL A 52 9.93 5.78 14.36
C VAL A 52 9.40 6.07 12.95
N ALA A 53 8.82 7.24 12.72
CA ALA A 53 8.16 7.56 11.45
C ALA A 53 8.55 8.96 10.90
N THR A 54 9.80 9.34 11.07
CA THR A 54 10.41 10.57 10.49
C THR A 54 11.81 10.27 9.96
N PRO A 55 12.30 11.03 8.95
CA PRO A 55 13.69 10.95 8.49
C PRO A 55 14.69 11.23 9.61
N GLU A 56 14.37 12.17 10.49
CA GLU A 56 15.22 12.57 11.64
C GLU A 56 15.31 11.44 12.67
N GLY A 57 14.19 10.76 12.96
CA GLY A 57 14.16 9.59 13.85
C GLY A 57 15.02 8.46 13.30
N TYR A 58 14.92 8.20 12.00
CA TYR A 58 15.77 7.20 11.34
C TYR A 58 17.25 7.57 11.36
N ALA A 59 17.60 8.82 11.12
CA ALA A 59 18.99 9.29 11.16
C ALA A 59 19.57 9.19 12.60
N ARG A 60 18.74 9.41 13.63
CA ARG A 60 19.15 9.36 15.03
C ARG A 60 19.34 7.93 15.55
N ASP A 61 18.39 7.04 15.26
CA ASP A 61 18.43 5.63 15.71
C ASP A 61 17.81 4.70 14.64
N PRO A 62 18.59 4.35 13.59
CA PRO A 62 18.11 3.45 12.54
C PRO A 62 17.77 2.05 13.08
N ALA A 63 18.43 1.61 14.17
CA ALA A 63 18.18 0.31 14.76
C ALA A 63 16.80 0.25 15.42
N LEU A 64 16.39 1.30 16.13
CA LEU A 64 15.04 1.42 16.68
C LEU A 64 13.99 1.37 15.57
N VAL A 65 14.18 2.17 14.52
CA VAL A 65 13.23 2.24 13.39
C VAL A 65 13.12 0.89 12.69
N GLN A 66 14.24 0.21 12.42
CA GLN A 66 14.21 -1.12 11.81
C GLN A 66 13.48 -2.13 12.69
N ARG A 67 13.75 -2.17 14.00
CA ARG A 67 13.02 -3.05 14.93
C ARG A 67 11.52 -2.78 14.92
N PHE A 68 11.13 -1.50 14.95
CA PHE A 68 9.72 -1.08 14.90
C PHE A 68 9.00 -1.62 13.67
N TYR A 69 9.58 -1.46 12.47
CA TYR A 69 8.96 -1.96 11.23
C TYR A 69 9.06 -3.48 11.09
N ASN A 70 10.11 -4.13 11.61
CA ASN A 70 10.23 -5.59 11.63
C ASN A 70 9.09 -6.23 12.45
N GLU A 71 8.75 -5.67 13.59
CA GLU A 71 7.62 -6.13 14.41
C GLU A 71 6.30 -6.03 13.65
N ARG A 72 6.07 -4.93 12.90
CA ARG A 72 4.87 -4.75 12.06
C ARG A 72 4.83 -5.73 10.89
N ARG A 73 5.98 -6.02 10.24
CA ARG A 73 6.05 -7.06 9.21
C ARG A 73 5.67 -8.42 9.75
N ARG A 74 6.19 -8.78 10.92
CA ARG A 74 5.85 -10.06 11.58
C ARG A 74 4.38 -10.11 11.97
N GLN A 75 3.83 -9.03 12.52
CA GLN A 75 2.41 -8.93 12.86
C GLN A 75 1.53 -9.09 11.62
N LEU A 76 1.80 -8.36 10.54
CA LEU A 76 1.01 -8.41 9.30
C LEU A 76 0.93 -9.82 8.70
N GLN A 77 1.93 -10.65 8.95
CA GLN A 77 2.03 -12.01 8.41
C GLN A 77 1.48 -13.08 9.35
N GLN A 78 0.93 -12.72 10.51
CA GLN A 78 0.22 -13.64 11.39
C GLN A 78 -1.06 -14.15 10.74
N ALA A 79 -1.41 -15.40 11.02
CA ALA A 79 -2.57 -16.06 10.37
C ALA A 79 -3.92 -15.39 10.68
N GLU A 80 -4.04 -14.79 11.86
CA GLU A 80 -5.23 -14.06 12.32
C GLU A 80 -5.41 -12.71 11.63
N ILE A 81 -4.36 -12.13 11.05
CA ILE A 81 -4.43 -10.89 10.28
C ILE A 81 -4.85 -11.23 8.85
N ALA A 82 -6.11 -11.00 8.54
CA ALA A 82 -6.71 -11.34 7.26
C ALA A 82 -7.63 -10.21 6.76
N PRO A 83 -7.89 -10.14 5.44
CA PRO A 83 -8.87 -9.22 4.89
C PRO A 83 -10.24 -9.39 5.57
N ASN A 84 -10.88 -8.28 5.91
CA ASN A 84 -12.23 -8.25 6.47
C ASN A 84 -13.28 -8.02 5.36
N PRO A 85 -14.59 -8.05 5.68
CA PRO A 85 -15.66 -7.87 4.71
C PRO A 85 -15.56 -6.58 3.87
N ALA A 86 -14.98 -5.48 4.41
CA ALA A 86 -14.81 -4.24 3.66
C ALA A 86 -13.78 -4.39 2.55
N HIS A 87 -12.63 -5.03 2.82
CA HIS A 87 -11.63 -5.35 1.78
C HIS A 87 -12.24 -6.23 0.68
N LEU A 88 -12.96 -7.30 1.06
CA LEU A 88 -13.61 -8.19 0.10
C LEU A 88 -14.69 -7.48 -0.74
N ALA A 89 -15.39 -6.50 -0.16
CA ALA A 89 -16.38 -5.70 -0.89
C ALA A 89 -15.72 -4.83 -1.96
N LEU A 90 -14.57 -4.23 -1.67
CA LEU A 90 -13.81 -3.44 -2.63
C LEU A 90 -13.21 -4.30 -3.76
N ALA A 91 -12.77 -5.52 -3.47
CA ALA A 91 -12.31 -6.45 -4.49
C ALA A 91 -13.45 -6.82 -5.46
N ARG A 92 -14.66 -7.10 -4.95
CA ARG A 92 -15.84 -7.33 -5.81
C ARG A 92 -16.23 -6.09 -6.62
N LEU A 93 -16.06 -4.91 -6.07
CA LEU A 93 -16.34 -3.66 -6.78
C LEU A 93 -15.36 -3.44 -7.93
N GLU A 94 -14.07 -3.72 -7.72
CA GLU A 94 -13.05 -3.68 -8.77
C GLU A 94 -13.38 -4.67 -9.89
N GLU A 95 -13.74 -5.93 -9.54
CA GLU A 95 -14.16 -6.94 -10.53
C GLU A 95 -15.35 -6.46 -11.36
N ALA A 96 -16.33 -5.81 -10.73
CA ALA A 96 -17.52 -5.30 -11.43
C ALA A 96 -17.23 -4.11 -12.35
N LEU A 97 -16.31 -3.22 -11.96
CA LEU A 97 -16.03 -1.98 -12.69
C LEU A 97 -14.86 -2.11 -13.68
N GLY A 98 -13.92 -3.02 -13.44
CA GLY A 98 -12.71 -3.21 -14.26
C GLY A 98 -11.85 -1.93 -14.27
N ASP A 99 -11.44 -1.47 -15.45
CA ASP A 99 -10.58 -0.30 -15.64
C ASP A 99 -11.19 1.03 -15.15
N ASN A 100 -12.48 1.03 -14.81
CA ASN A 100 -13.16 2.19 -14.23
C ASN A 100 -13.03 2.29 -12.70
N PHE A 101 -12.28 1.39 -12.07
CA PHE A 101 -12.02 1.38 -10.63
C PHE A 101 -10.56 1.69 -10.33
N MET A 102 -10.33 2.54 -9.33
CA MET A 102 -9.02 2.81 -8.78
C MET A 102 -9.11 2.84 -7.25
N LEU A 103 -8.21 2.13 -6.59
CA LEU A 103 -8.10 2.12 -5.14
C LEU A 103 -6.81 2.79 -4.70
N VAL A 104 -6.93 3.88 -3.97
CA VAL A 104 -5.82 4.57 -3.33
C VAL A 104 -5.87 4.28 -1.84
N THR A 105 -4.76 3.85 -1.26
CA THR A 105 -4.71 3.59 0.18
C THR A 105 -3.59 4.37 0.87
N GLN A 106 -3.89 4.89 2.05
CA GLN A 106 -2.92 5.42 2.99
C GLN A 106 -2.25 4.31 3.82
N ASN A 107 -2.82 3.10 3.76
CA ASN A 107 -2.33 1.97 4.53
C ASN A 107 -1.07 1.39 3.88
N ILE A 108 -0.21 0.86 4.74
CA ILE A 108 1.03 0.20 4.33
C ILE A 108 0.92 -1.33 4.37
N ASP A 109 -0.23 -1.86 4.82
CA ASP A 109 -0.54 -3.29 4.77
C ASP A 109 -0.96 -3.73 3.35
N ASN A 110 -0.97 -5.03 3.10
CA ASN A 110 -1.36 -5.64 1.82
C ASN A 110 -2.73 -6.32 1.87
N LEU A 111 -3.64 -5.87 2.74
CA LEU A 111 -4.93 -6.54 2.91
C LEU A 111 -5.86 -6.36 1.72
N HIS A 112 -5.73 -5.27 0.96
CA HIS A 112 -6.47 -5.07 -0.28
C HIS A 112 -6.06 -6.10 -1.34
N GLU A 113 -4.76 -6.31 -1.56
CA GLU A 113 -4.24 -7.31 -2.50
C GLU A 113 -4.60 -8.71 -2.06
N ARG A 114 -4.50 -9.01 -0.77
CA ARG A 114 -4.91 -10.30 -0.20
C ARG A 114 -6.41 -10.56 -0.32
N ALA A 115 -7.23 -9.51 -0.43
CA ALA A 115 -8.67 -9.61 -0.71
C ALA A 115 -8.97 -9.83 -2.19
N GLY A 116 -8.00 -9.57 -3.09
CA GLY A 116 -8.13 -9.73 -4.53
C GLY A 116 -8.12 -8.43 -5.35
N ASN A 117 -7.91 -7.26 -4.72
CA ASN A 117 -7.68 -6.03 -5.47
C ASN A 117 -6.33 -6.09 -6.19
N SER A 118 -6.28 -5.62 -7.44
CA SER A 118 -5.09 -5.59 -8.30
C SER A 118 -4.64 -4.19 -8.68
N ASN A 119 -5.56 -3.23 -8.67
CA ASN A 119 -5.29 -1.83 -9.00
C ASN A 119 -5.27 -0.98 -7.72
N VAL A 120 -4.24 -1.19 -6.89
CA VAL A 120 -4.06 -0.51 -5.60
C VAL A 120 -2.85 0.42 -5.67
N LEU A 121 -3.06 1.70 -5.35
CA LEU A 121 -2.00 2.68 -5.23
C LEU A 121 -1.72 2.95 -3.74
N HIS A 122 -0.53 2.60 -3.29
CA HIS A 122 -0.06 2.79 -1.91
C HIS A 122 0.61 4.15 -1.75
N MET A 123 -0.17 5.20 -1.48
CA MET A 123 0.38 6.56 -1.39
C MET A 123 1.37 6.77 -0.23
N HIS A 124 1.34 5.92 0.80
CA HIS A 124 2.31 5.96 1.91
C HIS A 124 3.31 4.80 1.88
N GLY A 125 3.38 4.05 0.77
CA GLY A 125 4.29 2.92 0.62
C GLY A 125 3.76 1.61 1.18
N GLU A 126 4.64 0.62 1.30
CA GLU A 126 4.27 -0.77 1.59
C GLU A 126 5.21 -1.38 2.63
N LEU A 127 4.63 -1.97 3.67
CA LEU A 127 5.36 -2.52 4.82
C LEU A 127 6.28 -3.68 4.44
N LEU A 128 5.87 -4.49 3.45
CA LEU A 128 6.64 -5.66 2.98
C LEU A 128 7.66 -5.30 1.89
N LYS A 129 7.97 -4.01 1.74
CA LYS A 129 8.99 -3.52 0.82
C LYS A 129 10.03 -2.66 1.52
N VAL A 130 11.23 -2.61 0.94
CA VAL A 130 12.32 -1.73 1.34
C VAL A 130 12.81 -0.93 0.15
N ARG A 131 13.45 0.20 0.40
CA ARG A 131 14.09 0.99 -0.67
C ARG A 131 15.53 1.31 -0.34
N CYS A 132 16.35 1.38 -1.38
CA CYS A 132 17.72 1.86 -1.28
C CYS A 132 17.72 3.36 -0.94
N THR A 133 18.51 3.76 0.04
CA THR A 133 18.60 5.17 0.47
C THR A 133 19.29 6.06 -0.56
N GLN A 134 20.06 5.49 -1.50
CA GLN A 134 20.79 6.23 -2.53
C GLN A 134 20.05 6.29 -3.86
N SER A 135 19.60 5.14 -4.39
CA SER A 135 18.97 5.07 -5.71
C SER A 135 17.44 5.19 -5.67
N GLY A 136 16.83 4.96 -4.50
CA GLY A 136 15.37 4.84 -4.37
C GLY A 136 14.79 3.52 -4.88
N GLN A 137 15.61 2.61 -5.45
CA GLN A 137 15.12 1.33 -5.95
C GLN A 137 14.46 0.51 -4.85
N VAL A 138 13.28 -0.04 -5.16
CA VAL A 138 12.42 -0.78 -4.24
C VAL A 138 12.60 -2.28 -4.42
N PHE A 139 12.53 -3.01 -3.31
CA PHE A 139 12.66 -4.48 -3.27
C PHE A 139 11.58 -5.05 -2.37
N ASP A 140 11.06 -6.23 -2.72
CA ASP A 140 10.23 -7.02 -1.82
C ASP A 140 11.04 -7.52 -0.63
N TRP A 141 10.49 -7.34 0.58
CA TRP A 141 11.19 -7.66 1.81
C TRP A 141 10.21 -8.13 2.91
N PRO A 142 9.82 -9.40 2.88
CA PRO A 142 8.86 -9.92 3.86
C PRO A 142 9.49 -10.21 5.23
N GLY A 143 10.82 -10.35 5.30
CA GLY A 143 11.55 -10.65 6.53
C GLY A 143 11.98 -9.43 7.33
N ASP A 144 12.76 -9.68 8.37
CA ASP A 144 13.39 -8.63 9.16
C ASP A 144 14.47 -7.92 8.34
N LEU A 145 14.56 -6.61 8.50
CA LEU A 145 15.60 -5.78 7.91
C LEU A 145 16.61 -5.39 9.00
N SER A 146 17.88 -5.78 8.81
CA SER A 146 18.99 -5.36 9.67
C SER A 146 19.53 -3.99 9.25
N VAL A 147 20.13 -3.27 10.19
CA VAL A 147 20.86 -2.02 9.89
C VAL A 147 22.12 -2.25 9.05
N ASP A 148 22.62 -3.49 9.01
CA ASP A 148 23.81 -3.86 8.26
C ASP A 148 23.48 -4.26 6.80
N GLU A 149 22.21 -4.45 6.48
CA GLU A 149 21.76 -4.78 5.12
C GLU A 149 22.06 -3.66 4.14
N ARG A 150 22.54 -4.05 2.97
CA ARG A 150 22.93 -3.13 1.89
C ARG A 150 22.25 -3.52 0.59
N CYS A 151 22.01 -2.52 -0.24
CA CYS A 151 21.44 -2.73 -1.57
C CYS A 151 22.43 -3.40 -2.52
N HIS A 152 21.89 -4.02 -3.59
CA HIS A 152 22.66 -4.58 -4.70
C HIS A 152 22.52 -3.74 -5.99
N CYS A 153 21.81 -2.61 -5.92
CA CYS A 153 21.51 -1.77 -7.09
C CYS A 153 22.54 -0.65 -7.32
N CYS A 154 23.45 -0.40 -6.37
CA CYS A 154 24.43 0.66 -6.46
C CYS A 154 25.86 0.10 -6.59
N GLN A 155 26.72 0.83 -7.29
CA GLN A 155 28.16 0.49 -7.37
C GLN A 155 28.79 0.42 -5.98
N PHE A 156 28.42 1.34 -5.10
CA PHE A 156 28.76 1.30 -3.68
C PHE A 156 27.48 1.00 -2.89
N PRO A 157 27.38 -0.21 -2.30
CA PRO A 157 26.16 -0.63 -1.60
C PRO A 157 25.73 0.34 -0.49
N ALA A 158 24.52 0.85 -0.62
CA ALA A 158 23.93 1.80 0.33
C ALA A 158 23.00 1.12 1.33
N PRO A 159 22.70 1.73 2.50
CA PRO A 159 21.72 1.23 3.43
C PRO A 159 20.35 1.06 2.80
N LEU A 160 19.57 0.11 3.33
CA LEU A 160 18.17 -0.09 3.02
C LEU A 160 17.29 0.51 4.14
N ARG A 161 16.17 1.10 3.77
CA ARG A 161 15.15 1.57 4.70
C ARG A 161 13.78 0.99 4.34
N PRO A 162 12.81 0.98 5.27
CA PRO A 162 11.42 0.65 4.94
C PRO A 162 10.90 1.52 3.79
N HIS A 163 10.17 0.91 2.85
CA HIS A 163 9.53 1.64 1.74
C HIS A 163 8.24 2.30 2.22
N ILE A 164 8.38 3.20 3.17
CA ILE A 164 7.30 3.92 3.84
C ILE A 164 7.53 5.42 3.66
N VAL A 165 6.46 6.17 3.42
CA VAL A 165 6.47 7.64 3.49
C VAL A 165 6.37 8.02 4.96
N TRP A 166 7.36 8.74 5.44
CA TRP A 166 7.38 9.27 6.81
C TRP A 166 6.83 10.68 6.88
N PHE A 167 6.49 11.11 8.07
CA PHE A 167 6.07 12.50 8.29
C PHE A 167 7.15 13.47 7.82
N GLY A 168 6.74 14.47 7.03
CA GLY A 168 7.63 15.41 6.35
C GLY A 168 8.08 14.98 4.94
N GLU A 169 7.83 13.74 4.54
CA GLU A 169 8.05 13.29 3.15
C GLU A 169 6.78 13.45 2.30
N MET A 170 6.96 13.59 0.99
CA MET A 170 5.83 13.62 0.03
C MET A 170 5.27 12.23 -0.18
N PRO A 171 3.93 12.06 -0.18
CA PRO A 171 3.30 10.81 -0.59
C PRO A 171 3.70 10.41 -2.02
N PHE A 172 3.66 9.09 -2.29
CA PHE A 172 3.94 8.57 -3.63
C PHE A 172 2.78 8.82 -4.59
N GLU A 173 3.11 8.87 -5.87
CA GLU A 173 2.15 8.86 -7.00
C GLU A 173 1.09 9.97 -6.96
N MET A 174 1.39 11.12 -6.32
CA MET A 174 0.45 12.24 -6.20
C MET A 174 -0.02 12.78 -7.55
N ASP A 175 0.80 12.63 -8.61
CA ASP A 175 0.45 13.04 -9.97
C ASP A 175 -0.57 12.09 -10.65
N HIS A 176 -0.83 10.93 -10.03
CA HIS A 176 -1.74 9.89 -10.54
C HIS A 176 -3.10 9.87 -9.81
N ILE A 177 -3.23 10.64 -8.73
CA ILE A 177 -4.44 10.79 -7.92
C ILE A 177 -5.18 12.08 -8.30
#